data_78108bd320b2f50f7af680a25c2838b5
#
_entry.id   78108bd320b2f50f7af680a25c2838b5
#
_cell.length_a   1.000
_cell.length_b   1.000
_cell.length_c   1.000
_cell.angle_alpha   90.00
_cell.angle_beta   90.00
_cell.angle_gamma   90.00
#
_symmetry.space_group_name_H-M   'P 1'
#
loop_
_entity.id
_entity.type
_entity.pdbx_description
1 polymer ?
#
loop_
_entity_poly.entity_id
_entity_poly.type
_entity_poly.pdbx_seq_one_letter_code
_entity_poly.pdbx_strand_id
1 'polypeptide(L)'
;MPSKKSQVKLYALSTCSHCMRTKRFFKEHGIDTETIDVDLLTGEEKERIMNEVRKLNPDCSFPTICIDDNVIVGFNEDKLRKALGIK
;
A
#
# COMPACT_ATOMS: atom_id res chain seq x y z
N MET A 1 -1.24 -14.00 -22.05
CA MET A 1 -1.25 -13.63 -21.35
C MET A 1 -1.96 -13.19 -20.55
N PRO A 2 -1.87 -13.28 -20.29
CA PRO A 2 -2.69 -13.18 -19.33
C PRO A 2 -3.10 -11.92 -18.87
N SER A 3 -4.14 -11.97 -18.28
CA SER A 3 -4.66 -10.80 -17.73
C SER A 3 -3.64 -10.16 -16.85
N LYS A 4 -3.42 -8.92 -17.06
CA LYS A 4 -2.56 -8.19 -16.22
C LYS A 4 -3.24 -7.90 -14.94
N LYS A 5 -2.76 -8.47 -13.88
CA LYS A 5 -3.17 -8.05 -12.57
C LYS A 5 -2.34 -6.85 -12.20
N SER A 6 -2.99 -5.85 -11.65
CA SER A 6 -2.28 -4.72 -11.11
C SER A 6 -1.38 -5.19 -9.98
N GLN A 7 -0.18 -4.66 -9.92
CA GLN A 7 0.70 -4.94 -8.79
C GLN A 7 0.42 -3.93 -7.71
N VAL A 8 0.00 -4.44 -6.56
CA VAL A 8 -0.37 -3.59 -5.43
C VAL A 8 0.58 -3.84 -4.28
N LYS A 9 1.20 -2.79 -3.80
CA LYS A 9 2.11 -2.86 -2.68
C LYS A 9 1.64 -1.87 -1.62
N LEU A 10 1.48 -2.36 -0.41
CA LEU A 10 0.98 -1.56 0.69
C LEU A 10 2.04 -1.45 1.78
N TYR A 11 2.46 -0.23 2.04
CA TYR A 11 3.33 0.07 3.17
C TYR A 11 2.43 0.52 4.32
N ALA A 12 2.45 -0.22 5.41
CA ALA A 12 1.52 -0.03 6.50
C ALA A 12 2.21 -0.06 7.85
N LEU A 13 1.44 0.27 8.87
CA LEU A 13 1.86 0.08 10.26
C LEU A 13 0.88 -0.91 10.88
N SER A 14 1.38 -1.83 11.68
CA SER A 14 0.56 -2.90 12.23
C SER A 14 -0.55 -2.40 13.15
N THR A 15 -0.37 -1.22 13.74
CA THR A 15 -1.34 -0.65 14.67
C THR A 15 -2.14 0.51 14.09
N CYS A 16 -2.03 0.76 12.81
CA CYS A 16 -2.67 1.89 12.15
C CYS A 16 -4.09 1.53 11.71
N SER A 17 -5.09 2.26 12.19
CA SER A 17 -6.48 1.97 11.83
C SER A 17 -6.77 2.18 10.35
N HIS A 18 -6.20 3.24 9.76
CA HIS A 18 -6.37 3.49 8.34
C HIS A 18 -5.72 2.39 7.50
N CYS A 19 -4.60 1.88 7.97
CA CYS A 19 -3.93 0.76 7.31
C CYS A 19 -4.78 -0.50 7.37
N MET A 20 -5.42 -0.73 8.51
CA MET A 20 -6.32 -1.88 8.65
C MET A 20 -7.50 -1.79 7.71
N ARG A 21 -8.07 -0.60 7.54
CA ARG A 21 -9.16 -0.40 6.59
C ARG A 21 -8.71 -0.68 5.17
N THR A 22 -7.50 -0.25 4.84
CA THR A 22 -6.94 -0.48 3.52
C THR A 22 -6.74 -1.97 3.26
N LYS A 23 -6.21 -2.68 4.25
CA LYS A 23 -6.02 -4.13 4.14
C LYS A 23 -7.34 -4.83 3.93
N ARG A 24 -8.37 -4.43 4.68
CA ARG A 24 -9.70 -5.01 4.56
C ARG A 24 -10.29 -4.74 3.18
N PHE A 25 -10.14 -3.52 2.71
CA PHE A 25 -10.64 -3.13 1.39
C PHE A 25 -10.08 -4.05 0.30
N PHE A 26 -8.78 -4.25 0.30
CA PHE A 26 -8.15 -5.12 -0.69
C PHE A 26 -8.63 -6.55 -0.57
N LYS A 27 -8.76 -7.03 0.67
CA LYS A 27 -9.20 -8.39 0.90
C LYS A 27 -10.65 -8.59 0.43
N GLU A 28 -11.51 -7.64 0.72
CA GLU A 28 -12.92 -7.72 0.33
C GLU A 28 -13.09 -7.71 -1.18
N HIS A 29 -12.19 -7.04 -1.88
CA HIS A 29 -12.25 -6.98 -3.34
C HIS A 29 -11.42 -8.06 -4.02
N GLY A 30 -10.86 -8.98 -3.23
CA GLY A 30 -10.09 -10.10 -3.79
C GLY A 30 -8.80 -9.67 -4.48
N ILE A 31 -8.20 -8.60 -4.01
CA ILE A 31 -7.00 -8.04 -4.62
C ILE A 31 -5.77 -8.55 -3.90
N ASP A 32 -4.86 -9.18 -4.67
CA ASP A 32 -3.59 -9.63 -4.13
C ASP A 32 -2.72 -8.42 -3.84
N THR A 33 -2.29 -8.30 -2.61
CA THR A 33 -1.52 -7.14 -2.17
C THR A 33 -0.29 -7.61 -1.42
N GLU A 34 0.86 -7.05 -1.79
CA GLU A 34 2.06 -7.26 -1.00
C GLU A 34 2.02 -6.24 0.14
N THR A 35 1.81 -6.72 1.35
CA THR A 35 1.68 -5.84 2.52
C THR A 35 2.94 -5.90 3.35
N ILE A 36 3.46 -4.72 3.68
CA ILE A 36 4.66 -4.59 4.50
C ILE A 36 4.30 -3.75 5.71
N ASP A 37 4.34 -4.36 6.89
CA ASP A 37 4.16 -3.64 8.15
C ASP A 37 5.52 -3.10 8.57
N VAL A 38 5.77 -1.86 8.25
CA VAL A 38 7.09 -1.25 8.39
C VAL A 38 7.57 -1.21 9.83
N ASP A 39 6.64 -1.04 10.77
CA ASP A 39 6.99 -0.97 12.18
C ASP A 39 7.47 -2.32 12.75
N LEU A 40 7.21 -3.41 12.04
CA LEU A 40 7.67 -4.73 12.46
C LEU A 40 9.04 -5.10 11.90
N LEU A 41 9.55 -4.30 10.98
CA LEU A 41 10.87 -4.52 10.41
C LEU A 41 11.94 -3.98 11.35
N THR A 42 13.15 -4.52 11.20
CA THR A 42 14.28 -4.10 12.04
C THR A 42 15.54 -3.95 11.20
N GLY A 43 16.51 -3.19 11.74
CA GLY A 43 17.83 -3.08 11.14
C GLY A 43 17.83 -2.50 9.73
N GLU A 44 18.65 -3.07 8.89
CA GLU A 44 18.84 -2.58 7.53
C GLU A 44 17.60 -2.72 6.68
N GLU A 45 16.82 -3.75 6.91
CA GLU A 45 15.59 -3.97 6.16
C GLU A 45 14.60 -2.83 6.40
N LYS A 46 14.45 -2.43 7.66
CA LYS A 46 13.56 -1.33 7.99
C LYS A 46 14.03 -0.04 7.32
N GLU A 47 15.34 0.21 7.38
CA GLU A 47 15.91 1.41 6.80
C GLU A 47 15.72 1.44 5.29
N ARG A 48 15.95 0.30 4.63
CA ARG A 48 15.77 0.20 3.19
C ARG A 48 14.33 0.48 2.79
N ILE A 49 13.39 -0.12 3.51
CA ILE A 49 11.97 0.05 3.20
C ILE A 49 11.53 1.48 3.49
N MET A 50 12.01 2.07 4.58
CA MET A 50 11.68 3.48 4.88
C MET A 50 12.20 4.41 3.81
N ASN A 51 13.36 4.10 3.23
CA ASN A 51 13.89 4.90 2.12
C ASN A 51 12.98 4.79 0.89
N GLU A 52 12.44 3.60 0.63
CA GLU A 52 11.50 3.41 -0.46
C GLU A 52 10.23 4.23 -0.23
N VAL A 53 9.70 4.17 0.98
CA VAL A 53 8.50 4.94 1.33
C VAL A 53 8.77 6.43 1.15
N ARG A 54 9.92 6.89 1.59
CA ARG A 54 10.26 8.30 1.52
C ARG A 54 10.33 8.80 0.08
N LYS A 55 10.78 7.95 -0.83
CA LYS A 55 10.81 8.29 -2.25
C LYS A 55 9.42 8.38 -2.85
N LEU A 56 8.52 7.51 -2.40
CA LEU A 56 7.15 7.46 -2.90
C LEU A 56 6.28 8.52 -2.25
N ASN A 57 6.53 8.76 -0.98
CA ASN A 57 5.73 9.68 -0.16
C ASN A 57 6.68 10.41 0.79
N PRO A 58 7.13 11.61 0.42
CA PRO A 58 8.09 12.35 1.25
C PRO A 58 7.61 12.63 2.67
N ASP A 59 6.30 12.67 2.88
CA ASP A 59 5.75 12.85 4.22
C ASP A 59 5.86 11.61 5.08
N CYS A 60 6.18 10.47 4.48
CA CYS A 60 6.32 9.19 5.18
C CYS A 60 5.10 8.84 6.04
N SER A 61 3.92 9.19 5.55
CA SER A 61 2.69 8.86 6.26
C SER A 61 2.18 7.50 5.80
N PHE A 62 1.33 6.89 6.58
CA PHE A 62 0.80 5.57 6.30
C PHE A 62 -0.72 5.59 6.31
N PRO A 63 -1.35 4.75 5.50
CA PRO A 63 -0.75 3.82 4.55
C PRO A 63 -0.20 4.53 3.31
N THR A 64 0.86 3.98 2.72
CA THR A 64 1.35 4.40 1.42
C THR A 64 1.10 3.23 0.48
N ILE A 65 0.35 3.46 -0.58
CA ILE A 65 -0.11 2.41 -1.47
C ILE A 65 0.43 2.65 -2.86
N CYS A 66 1.07 1.62 -3.41
CA CYS A 66 1.54 1.67 -4.80
C CYS A 66 0.69 0.72 -5.62
N ILE A 67 0.04 1.24 -6.64
CA ILE A 67 -0.74 0.43 -7.57
C ILE A 67 -0.15 0.69 -8.95
N ASP A 68 0.62 -0.28 -9.44
CA ASP A 68 1.43 -0.13 -10.65
C ASP A 68 2.33 1.10 -10.50
N ASP A 69 2.12 2.14 -11.29
CA ASP A 69 2.93 3.36 -11.22
C ASP A 69 2.28 4.47 -10.39
N ASN A 70 1.12 4.19 -9.82
CA ASN A 70 0.37 5.19 -9.05
C ASN A 70 0.66 5.05 -7.57
N VAL A 71 0.84 6.20 -6.90
CA VAL A 71 1.06 6.22 -5.46
C VAL A 71 -0.13 6.92 -4.81
N ILE A 72 -0.73 6.26 -3.84
CA ILE A 72 -1.86 6.82 -3.11
C ILE A 72 -1.50 6.87 -1.64
N VAL A 73 -1.62 8.04 -1.04
CA VAL A 73 -1.28 8.25 0.36
C VAL A 73 -2.56 8.33 1.18
N GLY A 74 -2.63 7.52 2.22
CA GLY A 74 -3.82 7.45 3.06
C GLY A 74 -4.88 6.55 2.45
N PHE A 75 -5.93 6.28 3.23
CA PHE A 75 -7.03 5.48 2.73
C PHE A 75 -8.03 6.38 2.01
N ASN A 76 -8.09 6.25 0.71
CA ASN A 76 -9.04 7.00 -0.12
C ASN A 76 -9.67 6.02 -1.09
N GLU A 77 -10.87 5.59 -0.75
CA GLU A 77 -11.55 4.55 -1.50
C GLU A 77 -11.77 4.94 -2.96
N ASP A 78 -12.14 6.17 -3.22
CA ASP A 78 -12.37 6.62 -4.58
C ASP A 78 -11.12 6.53 -5.44
N LYS A 79 -9.98 6.97 -4.90
CA LYS A 79 -8.73 6.89 -5.62
C LYS A 79 -8.29 5.45 -5.83
N LEU A 80 -8.51 4.60 -4.81
CA LEU A 80 -8.17 3.19 -4.92
C LEU A 80 -9.01 2.51 -5.99
N ARG A 81 -10.29 2.80 -6.02
CA ARG A 81 -11.18 2.21 -7.04
C ARG A 81 -10.77 2.63 -8.44
N LYS A 82 -10.43 3.90 -8.63
CA LYS A 82 -9.99 4.38 -9.93
C LYS A 82 -8.68 3.74 -10.36
N ALA A 83 -7.72 3.64 -9.44
CA ALA A 83 -6.42 3.07 -9.76
C ALA A 83 -6.52 1.57 -10.06
N LEU A 84 -7.46 0.88 -9.43
CA LEU A 84 -7.64 -0.56 -9.61
C LEU A 84 -8.61 -0.88 -10.75
N GLY A 85 -9.31 0.11 -11.26
CA GLY A 85 -10.29 -0.09 -12.32
C GLY A 85 -11.57 -0.79 -11.86
N ILE A 86 -11.89 -0.68 -10.59
CA ILE A 86 -13.13 -1.23 -10.05
C ILE A 86 -14.11 -0.12 -9.75
N LYS A 87 -15.40 -0.47 -9.78
CA LYS A 87 -16.47 0.51 -9.58
C LYS A 87 -17.05 0.46 -8.19
#